data_114d7f19ff13ff77ca92a0bfa77e0102
#
_entry.id   114d7f19ff13ff77ca92a0bfa77e0102
#
_cell.length_a   1.000
_cell.length_b   1.000
_cell.length_c   1.000
_cell.angle_alpha   90.00
_cell.angle_beta   90.00
_cell.angle_gamma   90.00
#
_symmetry.space_group_name_H-M   'P 1'
#
loop_
_entity.id
_entity.type
_entity.pdbx_description
1 polymer ?
#
loop_
_entity_poly.entity_id
_entity_poly.type
_entity_poly.pdbx_seq_one_letter_code
_entity_poly.pdbx_strand_id
1 'polypeptide(L)'
;GDVAARNASWARNYDFFGAPTELFIFSHKSLGKFAANDAGLFVQNLMLSAHARGLGTCAQGALSTWENVVRGEFEIPKDYGFLYGIAIGYPSDAAINDFGAHRLDIDEIVIR
;
A
#
# COMPACT_ATOMS: atom_id res chain seq x y z
N GLY A 1 -25.61 -1.20 5.11
CA GLY A 1 -24.73 -2.00 4.23
C GLY A 1 -24.37 -3.31 4.91
N ASP A 2 -24.01 -4.32 4.14
CA ASP A 2 -23.63 -5.64 4.63
C ASP A 2 -22.29 -5.60 5.39
N VAL A 3 -22.37 -5.69 6.71
CA VAL A 3 -21.19 -5.65 7.60
C VAL A 3 -20.30 -6.88 7.39
N ALA A 4 -20.89 -8.05 7.13
CA ALA A 4 -20.15 -9.29 6.93
C ALA A 4 -19.34 -9.22 5.63
N ALA A 5 -19.94 -8.76 4.54
CA ALA A 5 -19.25 -8.57 3.26
C ALA A 5 -18.12 -7.55 3.36
N ARG A 6 -18.33 -6.45 4.10
CA ARG A 6 -17.28 -5.45 4.36
C ARG A 6 -16.11 -6.03 5.15
N ASN A 7 -16.39 -6.80 6.20
CA ASN A 7 -15.35 -7.43 7.02
C ASN A 7 -14.59 -8.49 6.23
N ALA A 8 -15.26 -9.27 5.40
CA ALA A 8 -14.62 -10.23 4.51
C ALA A 8 -13.70 -9.54 3.49
N SER A 9 -14.15 -8.42 2.91
CA SER A 9 -13.32 -7.62 1.99
C SER A 9 -12.10 -7.02 2.71
N TRP A 10 -12.30 -6.50 3.94
CA TRP A 10 -11.20 -5.97 4.75
C TRP A 10 -10.16 -7.03 5.10
N ALA A 11 -10.61 -8.25 5.44
CA ALA A 11 -9.73 -9.37 5.79
C ALA A 11 -8.78 -9.76 4.66
N ARG A 12 -9.15 -9.51 3.39
CA ARG A 12 -8.27 -9.77 2.24
C ARG A 12 -6.97 -8.97 2.24
N ASN A 13 -6.90 -7.86 2.99
CA ASN A 13 -5.63 -7.15 3.18
C ASN A 13 -4.57 -8.05 3.83
N TYR A 14 -4.96 -8.93 4.74
CA TYR A 14 -4.06 -9.82 5.48
C TYR A 14 -3.68 -11.08 4.71
N ASP A 15 -4.34 -11.32 3.60
CA ASP A 15 -3.99 -12.31 2.58
C ASP A 15 -3.33 -11.65 1.35
N PHE A 16 -2.91 -10.39 1.50
CA PHE A 16 -2.27 -9.58 0.46
C PHE A 16 -3.03 -9.61 -0.88
N PHE A 17 -4.35 -9.76 -0.82
CA PHE A 17 -5.24 -9.96 -1.97
C PHE A 17 -4.86 -11.17 -2.85
N GLY A 18 -4.16 -12.17 -2.29
CA GLY A 18 -3.64 -13.33 -3.01
C GLY A 18 -2.37 -13.07 -3.81
N ALA A 19 -1.72 -11.93 -3.62
CA ALA A 19 -0.46 -11.62 -4.27
C ALA A 19 0.68 -12.50 -3.73
N PRO A 20 1.59 -12.98 -4.58
CA PRO A 20 2.70 -13.85 -4.17
C PRO A 20 3.83 -13.09 -3.45
N THR A 21 3.83 -11.77 -3.53
CA THR A 21 4.89 -10.93 -2.94
C THR A 21 4.27 -9.78 -2.16
N GLU A 22 4.78 -9.57 -0.96
CA GLU A 22 4.47 -8.41 -0.13
C GLU A 22 5.74 -7.67 0.26
N LEU A 23 5.74 -6.36 0.13
CA LEU A 23 6.78 -5.48 0.64
C LEU A 23 6.26 -4.73 1.85
N PHE A 24 7.05 -4.66 2.91
CA PHE A 24 6.77 -3.87 4.09
C PHE A 24 7.67 -2.63 4.10
N ILE A 25 7.06 -1.45 4.09
CA ILE A 25 7.75 -0.17 3.97
C ILE A 25 7.91 0.45 5.35
N PHE A 26 9.17 0.67 5.72
CA PHE A 26 9.55 1.31 6.98
C PHE A 26 10.30 2.60 6.72
N SER A 27 10.22 3.54 7.64
CA SER A 27 11.04 4.75 7.63
C SER A 27 11.69 4.98 8.99
N HIS A 28 12.86 5.61 9.00
CA HIS A 28 13.54 5.96 10.24
C HIS A 28 12.76 7.06 10.98
N LYS A 29 12.46 6.83 12.27
CA LYS A 29 11.59 7.70 13.08
C LYS A 29 12.11 9.13 13.25
N SER A 30 13.45 9.32 13.23
CA SER A 30 14.06 10.64 13.39
C SER A 30 13.81 11.59 12.21
N LEU A 31 13.43 11.06 11.05
CA LEU A 31 13.21 11.87 9.83
C LEU A 31 11.80 12.49 9.77
N GLY A 32 10.92 12.09 10.66
CA GLY A 32 9.57 12.66 10.80
C GLY A 32 8.75 12.57 9.51
N LYS A 33 7.94 13.59 9.26
CA LYS A 33 7.02 13.66 8.12
C LYS A 33 7.69 13.61 6.75
N PHE A 34 8.92 14.07 6.64
CA PHE A 34 9.64 14.08 5.37
C PHE A 34 10.00 12.65 4.91
N ALA A 35 10.33 11.76 5.85
CA ALA A 35 10.59 10.37 5.52
C ALA A 35 9.36 9.67 4.93
N ALA A 36 8.16 9.96 5.44
CA ALA A 36 6.93 9.42 4.88
C ALA A 36 6.67 9.95 3.46
N ASN A 37 6.98 11.23 3.20
CA ASN A 37 6.89 11.82 1.86
C ASN A 37 7.88 11.13 0.90
N ASP A 38 9.14 10.99 1.30
CA ASP A 38 10.18 10.36 0.48
C ASP A 38 9.86 8.89 0.19
N ALA A 39 9.35 8.16 1.19
CA ALA A 39 8.85 6.80 1.01
C ALA A 39 7.71 6.74 -0.02
N GLY A 40 6.78 7.71 -0.01
CA GLY A 40 5.70 7.81 -0.99
C GLY A 40 6.23 8.03 -2.41
N LEU A 41 7.23 8.90 -2.60
CA LEU A 41 7.89 9.13 -3.89
C LEU A 41 8.60 7.87 -4.40
N PHE A 42 9.32 7.18 -3.51
CA PHE A 42 9.97 5.91 -3.84
C PHE A 42 8.95 4.86 -4.26
N VAL A 43 7.89 4.67 -3.47
CA VAL A 43 6.85 3.67 -3.74
C VAL A 43 6.10 3.98 -5.03
N GLN A 44 5.83 5.25 -5.33
CA GLN A 44 5.20 5.62 -6.61
C GLN A 44 6.07 5.17 -7.80
N ASN A 45 7.38 5.39 -7.75
CA ASN A 45 8.30 4.93 -8.80
C ASN A 45 8.34 3.40 -8.90
N LEU A 46 8.31 2.70 -7.77
CA LEU A 46 8.22 1.24 -7.73
C LEU A 46 6.95 0.74 -8.40
N MET A 47 5.79 1.32 -8.07
CA MET A 47 4.50 0.93 -8.63
C MET A 47 4.45 1.18 -10.14
N LEU A 48 4.94 2.32 -10.62
CA LEU A 48 5.04 2.62 -12.05
C LEU A 48 5.97 1.64 -12.78
N SER A 49 7.11 1.32 -12.15
CA SER A 49 8.08 0.36 -12.69
C SER A 49 7.51 -1.07 -12.76
N ALA A 50 6.72 -1.47 -11.76
CA ALA A 50 6.00 -2.74 -11.76
C ALA A 50 4.95 -2.78 -12.89
N HIS A 51 4.15 -1.72 -13.00
CA HIS A 51 3.12 -1.60 -14.04
C HIS A 51 3.72 -1.69 -15.45
N ALA A 52 4.85 -1.04 -15.70
CA ALA A 52 5.55 -1.11 -16.99
C ALA A 52 6.04 -2.53 -17.34
N ARG A 53 6.05 -3.44 -16.38
CA ARG A 53 6.41 -4.88 -16.53
C ARG A 53 5.21 -5.81 -16.50
N GLY A 54 3.98 -5.26 -16.56
CA GLY A 54 2.74 -6.04 -16.52
C GLY A 54 2.35 -6.54 -15.13
N LEU A 55 2.96 -6.01 -14.07
CA LEU A 55 2.62 -6.35 -12.69
C LEU A 55 1.60 -5.35 -12.13
N GLY A 56 0.67 -5.86 -11.32
CA GLY A 56 -0.22 -5.08 -10.48
C GLY A 56 0.39 -4.84 -9.10
N THR A 57 0.04 -3.72 -8.49
CA THR A 57 0.46 -3.37 -7.12
C THR A 57 -0.71 -2.80 -6.34
N CYS A 58 -0.74 -3.07 -5.02
CA CYS A 58 -1.74 -2.51 -4.12
C CYS A 58 -1.09 -2.03 -2.84
N ALA A 59 -1.13 -0.72 -2.58
CA ALA A 59 -0.65 -0.15 -1.32
C ALA A 59 -1.69 -0.40 -0.21
N GLN A 60 -1.25 -0.94 0.93
CA GLN A 60 -2.09 -1.47 2.00
C GLN A 60 -1.81 -0.78 3.33
N GLY A 61 -2.45 0.37 3.56
CA GLY A 61 -2.39 1.07 4.85
C GLY A 61 -2.93 0.25 6.02
N ALA A 62 -3.87 -0.67 5.76
CA ALA A 62 -4.47 -1.54 6.79
C ALA A 62 -3.43 -2.36 7.56
N LEU A 63 -2.32 -2.73 6.94
CA LEU A 63 -1.27 -3.54 7.56
C LEU A 63 -0.54 -2.80 8.68
N SER A 64 -0.52 -1.47 8.67
CA SER A 64 0.13 -0.68 9.73
C SER A 64 -0.48 -0.90 11.13
N THR A 65 -1.74 -1.33 11.19
CA THR A 65 -2.42 -1.69 12.44
C THR A 65 -1.74 -2.87 13.16
N TRP A 66 -1.02 -3.72 12.41
CA TRP A 66 -0.40 -4.94 12.90
C TRP A 66 1.14 -4.92 12.81
N GLU A 67 1.74 -3.75 13.02
CA GLU A 67 3.20 -3.58 12.99
C GLU A 67 3.94 -4.59 13.87
N ASN A 68 3.38 -4.93 15.04
CA ASN A 68 3.97 -5.90 15.96
C ASN A 68 4.04 -7.32 15.38
N VAL A 69 3.10 -7.71 14.52
CA VAL A 69 3.12 -9.01 13.83
C VAL A 69 4.26 -9.04 12.82
N VAL A 70 4.38 -7.98 11.99
CA VAL A 70 5.48 -7.87 11.02
C VAL A 70 6.84 -7.86 11.71
N ARG A 71 6.96 -7.17 12.85
CA ARG A 71 8.18 -7.18 13.65
C ARG A 71 8.50 -8.53 14.29
N GLY A 72 7.50 -9.38 14.48
CA GLY A 72 7.70 -10.75 14.97
C GLY A 72 8.34 -11.67 13.94
N GLU A 73 8.11 -11.37 12.65
CA GLU A 73 8.63 -12.19 11.55
C GLU A 73 9.98 -11.69 11.01
N PHE A 74 10.31 -10.41 11.22
CA PHE A 74 11.51 -9.78 10.67
C PHE A 74 12.29 -9.01 11.73
N GLU A 75 13.63 -9.04 11.63
CA GLU A 75 14.52 -8.25 12.48
C GLU A 75 14.52 -6.77 12.06
N ILE A 76 13.49 -6.04 12.44
CA ILE A 76 13.36 -4.61 12.14
C ILE A 76 14.00 -3.78 13.26
N PRO A 77 14.97 -2.88 12.96
CA PRO A 77 15.55 -1.99 13.97
C PRO A 77 14.50 -1.13 14.66
N LYS A 78 14.67 -0.89 15.96
CA LYS A 78 13.68 -0.16 16.79
C LYS A 78 13.45 1.28 16.34
N ASP A 79 14.45 1.86 15.68
CA ASP A 79 14.40 3.23 15.16
C ASP A 79 13.57 3.39 13.88
N TYR A 80 13.08 2.28 13.32
CA TYR A 80 12.21 2.29 12.15
C TYR A 80 10.74 2.10 12.56
N GLY A 81 9.86 2.89 11.98
CA GLY A 81 8.41 2.79 12.09
C GLY A 81 7.80 2.22 10.81
N PHE A 82 6.80 1.38 10.96
CA PHE A 82 6.08 0.80 9.83
C PHE A 82 5.15 1.86 9.20
N LEU A 83 5.18 1.99 7.89
CA LEU A 83 4.29 2.89 7.16
C LEU A 83 3.10 2.13 6.57
N TYR A 84 3.34 1.19 5.68
CA TYR A 84 2.32 0.39 4.99
C TYR A 84 2.96 -0.77 4.22
N GLY A 85 2.12 -1.69 3.73
CA GLY A 85 2.54 -2.77 2.85
C GLY A 85 2.24 -2.49 1.37
N ILE A 86 2.88 -3.24 0.48
CA ILE A 86 2.64 -3.22 -0.96
C ILE A 86 2.52 -4.66 -1.46
N ALA A 87 1.32 -5.07 -1.81
CA ALA A 87 1.10 -6.35 -2.50
C ALA A 87 1.50 -6.22 -3.97
N ILE A 88 2.22 -7.23 -4.49
CA ILE A 88 2.71 -7.25 -5.88
C ILE A 88 2.42 -8.62 -6.51
N GLY A 89 1.82 -8.61 -7.68
CA GLY A 89 1.52 -9.83 -8.43
C GLY A 89 1.00 -9.54 -9.83
N TYR A 90 0.67 -10.56 -10.58
CA TYR A 90 -0.05 -10.38 -11.82
C TYR A 90 -1.52 -10.04 -11.53
N PRO A 91 -2.09 -8.97 -12.14
CA PRO A 91 -3.47 -8.60 -11.90
C PRO A 91 -4.41 -9.69 -12.42
N SER A 92 -5.49 -9.96 -11.67
CA SER A 92 -6.55 -10.87 -12.12
C SER A 92 -7.57 -10.09 -12.96
N ASP A 93 -8.43 -10.82 -13.69
CA ASP A 93 -9.57 -10.29 -14.46
C ASP A 93 -10.78 -9.95 -13.58
N ALA A 94 -10.58 -9.76 -12.28
CA ALA A 94 -11.67 -9.41 -11.36
C ALA A 94 -12.16 -7.98 -11.62
N ALA A 95 -13.48 -7.79 -11.66
CA ALA A 95 -14.14 -6.52 -11.97
C ALA A 95 -13.68 -5.35 -11.08
N ILE A 96 -13.18 -5.62 -9.88
CA ILE A 96 -12.61 -4.60 -9.00
C ILE A 96 -11.37 -3.91 -9.62
N ASN A 97 -10.67 -4.56 -10.53
CA ASN A 97 -9.50 -4.01 -11.21
C ASN A 97 -9.87 -3.07 -12.38
N ASP A 98 -11.14 -3.08 -12.81
CA ASP A 98 -11.65 -2.19 -13.86
C ASP A 98 -12.05 -0.80 -13.31
N PHE A 99 -11.96 -0.62 -12.00
CA PHE A 99 -12.34 0.64 -11.36
C PHE A 99 -11.34 1.75 -11.66
N GLY A 100 -11.79 2.74 -12.44
CA GLY A 100 -11.06 3.98 -12.67
C GLY A 100 -11.40 5.04 -11.63
N ALA A 101 -10.46 5.36 -10.74
CA ALA A 101 -10.66 6.44 -9.77
C ALA A 101 -10.71 7.81 -10.49
N HIS A 102 -11.80 8.55 -10.30
CA HIS A 102 -11.93 9.92 -10.80
C HIS A 102 -10.82 10.81 -10.23
N ARG A 103 -10.31 11.74 -11.02
CA ARG A 103 -9.35 12.76 -10.59
C ARG A 103 -10.04 14.12 -10.63
N LEU A 104 -9.74 14.95 -9.64
CA LEU A 104 -10.19 16.34 -9.62
C LEU A 104 -9.56 17.12 -10.77
N ASP A 105 -10.28 18.10 -11.28
CA ASP A 105 -9.74 19.02 -12.27
C ASP A 105 -8.64 19.89 -11.63
N ILE A 106 -7.71 20.36 -12.46
CA ILE A 106 -6.54 21.10 -11.96
C ILE A 106 -6.95 22.39 -11.23
N ASP A 107 -8.04 23.03 -11.66
CA ASP A 107 -8.56 24.26 -11.06
C ASP A 107 -9.19 24.01 -9.66
N GLU A 108 -9.54 22.76 -9.33
CA GLU A 108 -10.00 22.35 -8.00
C GLU A 108 -8.85 22.07 -7.02
N ILE A 109 -7.64 21.85 -7.54
CA ILE A 109 -6.46 21.47 -6.75
C ILE A 109 -5.55 22.65 -6.51
N VAL A 110 -5.46 23.57 -7.49
CA VAL A 110 -4.54 24.71 -7.46
C VAL A 110 -5.25 25.94 -6.90
N ILE A 111 -4.75 26.46 -5.78
CA ILE A 111 -5.16 27.76 -5.23
C ILE A 111 -4.36 28.84 -5.97
N ARG A 112 -5.09 29.74 -6.64
CA ARG A 112 -4.50 30.89 -7.35
C ARG A 112 -4.67 32.17 -6.55
#